data_7977553e17f15b37522d254d66dd3706
#
_entry.id   7977553e17f15b37522d254d66dd3706
#
_cell.length_a   1.000
_cell.length_b   1.000
_cell.length_c   1.000
_cell.angle_alpha   90.00
_cell.angle_beta   90.00
_cell.angle_gamma   90.00
#
_symmetry.space_group_name_H-M   'P 1'
#
loop_
_entity.id
_entity.type
_entity.pdbx_description
1 polymer ?
#
loop_
_entity_poly.entity_id
_entity_poly.type
_entity_poly.pdbx_seq_one_letter_code
_entity_poly.pdbx_strand_id
1 'polypeptide(L)'
;MHFQTLLDETIGNMTGHTAIEYFVGKEKKKVSGDAYLTHIQAMTNYLNQRMQPLEPGTWVALKAPNSIYWFGVMFALMKCGYRVMLLDAQNPHQLDEHFVTEAGVKAFITNRPTGIPGVMDVDIAEVEGVDDQEILGDPTSYPPVGDDRWADKVSFHTSGTTGTAKAYVFAASAIVGTVRNVTEYWLGNDRITERRISPNLEEHKSLLALPFRHISGFLLVVTFWHMGHCVIFPPNSGVFSIIDTCKQENIWMMFCVPAMWKGFIRIAQARYGGCGEQEFQQLLGENLKVRISSGAKLDAESVKVLLNSGIYFLNSWGMTEIGTSTMGGIDEDPSTDYVGCFYNKHKAKILLEDGTYVDNGVGELVLDGHSLYESILIGGKEVFREGPFRSGDIFKLDGQRTYFLGRCKSVIVTDSGENIYPEEIDVYFDFLNDYSSGYCTAGYQDQVTLFVSPKDYDNFEETECFAQIRKVNAGLPMNKKVTKLYAFRDPLPRTGKGEVARFQMAKVLEERTDGVKEIKMKGRNV
;
A
#
# COMPACT_ATOMS: atom_id res chain seq x y z
N MET A 1 -3.53 -25.43 0.75
CA MET A 1 -3.93 -24.46 1.80
C MET A 1 -4.84 -23.43 1.15
N HIS A 2 -5.95 -23.08 1.79
CA HIS A 2 -6.95 -22.14 1.31
C HIS A 2 -7.09 -20.97 2.27
N PHE A 3 -7.79 -19.90 1.86
CA PHE A 3 -8.02 -18.72 2.70
C PHE A 3 -8.93 -18.98 3.91
N GLN A 4 -9.57 -20.13 4.01
CA GLN A 4 -10.21 -20.59 5.24
C GLN A 4 -9.24 -20.57 6.43
N THR A 5 -8.01 -21.09 6.23
CA THR A 5 -6.97 -21.07 7.28
C THR A 5 -6.68 -19.63 7.75
N LEU A 6 -6.64 -18.64 6.82
CA LEU A 6 -6.44 -17.25 7.21
C LEU A 6 -7.61 -16.72 8.04
N LEU A 7 -8.86 -17.01 7.63
CA LEU A 7 -10.05 -16.60 8.39
C LEU A 7 -10.03 -17.19 9.81
N ASP A 8 -9.78 -18.49 9.91
CA ASP A 8 -9.78 -19.22 11.19
C ASP A 8 -8.70 -18.68 12.13
N GLU A 9 -7.49 -18.43 11.63
CA GLU A 9 -6.36 -17.93 12.41
C GLU A 9 -6.41 -16.42 12.68
N THR A 10 -7.33 -15.68 12.10
CA THR A 10 -7.52 -14.24 12.31
C THR A 10 -8.84 -13.95 13.01
N ILE A 11 -9.92 -13.75 12.29
CA ILE A 11 -11.24 -13.48 12.89
C ILE A 11 -11.70 -14.63 13.78
N GLY A 12 -11.39 -15.89 13.44
CA GLY A 12 -11.67 -17.05 14.29
C GLY A 12 -11.02 -16.94 15.67
N ASN A 13 -9.78 -16.43 15.74
CA ASN A 13 -9.10 -16.16 17.01
C ASN A 13 -9.74 -15.02 17.82
N MET A 14 -10.58 -14.19 17.20
CA MET A 14 -11.29 -13.10 17.87
C MET A 14 -12.69 -13.50 18.38
N THR A 15 -13.03 -14.79 18.31
CA THR A 15 -14.30 -15.32 18.87
C THR A 15 -14.38 -15.03 20.37
N GLY A 16 -15.50 -14.47 20.82
CA GLY A 16 -15.68 -14.00 22.19
C GLY A 16 -15.07 -12.62 22.50
N HIS A 17 -14.32 -12.01 21.55
CA HIS A 17 -13.58 -10.77 21.74
C HIS A 17 -13.99 -9.70 20.74
N THR A 18 -13.68 -8.42 21.03
CA THR A 18 -13.87 -7.32 20.09
C THR A 18 -12.80 -7.37 19.01
N ALA A 19 -13.21 -7.64 17.76
CA ALA A 19 -12.30 -7.68 16.62
C ALA A 19 -12.06 -6.28 16.02
N ILE A 20 -13.10 -5.42 16.01
CA ILE A 20 -13.07 -4.11 15.38
C ILE A 20 -13.72 -3.06 16.30
N GLU A 21 -13.09 -1.89 16.40
CA GLU A 21 -13.71 -0.67 16.89
C GLU A 21 -13.69 0.40 15.78
N TYR A 22 -14.77 1.16 15.64
CA TYR A 22 -14.89 2.21 14.62
C TYR A 22 -15.85 3.31 15.08
N PHE A 23 -15.95 4.39 14.32
CA PHE A 23 -16.76 5.54 14.67
C PHE A 23 -17.82 5.84 13.62
N VAL A 24 -19.06 6.09 14.10
CA VAL A 24 -20.15 6.65 13.30
C VAL A 24 -20.42 8.05 13.86
N GLY A 25 -19.97 9.07 13.16
CA GLY A 25 -19.91 10.42 13.71
C GLY A 25 -19.00 10.48 14.93
N LYS A 26 -19.56 10.74 16.11
CA LYS A 26 -18.82 10.73 17.40
C LYS A 26 -19.07 9.46 18.23
N GLU A 27 -19.97 8.61 17.80
CA GLU A 27 -20.29 7.38 18.51
C GLU A 27 -19.35 6.25 18.14
N LYS A 28 -18.74 5.63 19.16
CA LYS A 28 -17.90 4.44 18.97
C LYS A 28 -18.77 3.19 18.90
N LYS A 29 -18.53 2.39 17.90
CA LYS A 29 -19.16 1.08 17.68
C LYS A 29 -18.11 -0.02 17.83
N LYS A 30 -18.56 -1.22 18.19
CA LYS A 30 -17.74 -2.41 18.35
C LYS A 30 -18.36 -3.58 17.58
N VAL A 31 -17.49 -4.39 16.97
CA VAL A 31 -17.89 -5.64 16.33
C VAL A 31 -17.06 -6.75 16.96
N SER A 32 -17.71 -7.76 17.53
CA SER A 32 -17.04 -8.97 18.01
C SER A 32 -16.64 -9.87 16.85
N GLY A 33 -15.67 -10.78 17.09
CA GLY A 33 -15.30 -11.79 16.10
C GLY A 33 -16.49 -12.65 15.68
N ASP A 34 -17.34 -13.06 16.63
CA ASP A 34 -18.55 -13.86 16.36
C ASP A 34 -19.56 -13.12 15.45
N ALA A 35 -19.83 -11.84 15.77
CA ALA A 35 -20.71 -11.02 14.95
C ALA A 35 -20.13 -10.85 13.54
N TYR A 36 -18.81 -10.66 13.44
CA TYR A 36 -18.14 -10.50 12.14
C TYR A 36 -18.17 -11.79 11.32
N LEU A 37 -17.97 -12.98 11.95
CA LEU A 37 -18.11 -14.27 11.28
C LEU A 37 -19.54 -14.52 10.79
N THR A 38 -20.55 -14.17 11.61
CA THR A 38 -21.96 -14.25 11.22
C THR A 38 -22.24 -13.37 10.00
N HIS A 39 -21.71 -12.16 10.01
CA HIS A 39 -21.88 -11.22 8.88
C HIS A 39 -21.16 -11.72 7.61
N ILE A 40 -19.94 -12.27 7.73
CA ILE A 40 -19.25 -12.93 6.61
C ILE A 40 -20.11 -14.05 6.03
N GLN A 41 -20.77 -14.86 6.85
CA GLN A 41 -21.65 -15.93 6.36
C GLN A 41 -22.85 -15.37 5.59
N ALA A 42 -23.50 -14.32 6.10
CA ALA A 42 -24.60 -13.65 5.40
C ALA A 42 -24.16 -13.08 4.04
N MET A 43 -23.03 -12.36 4.01
CA MET A 43 -22.44 -11.87 2.76
C MET A 43 -22.10 -13.01 1.79
N THR A 44 -21.58 -14.13 2.29
CA THR A 44 -21.27 -15.31 1.46
C THR A 44 -22.51 -15.86 0.79
N ASN A 45 -23.60 -16.03 1.54
CA ASN A 45 -24.86 -16.55 1.01
C ASN A 45 -25.43 -15.61 -0.06
N TYR A 46 -25.43 -14.31 0.21
CA TYR A 46 -25.85 -13.28 -0.74
C TYR A 46 -25.03 -13.33 -2.04
N LEU A 47 -23.70 -13.29 -1.93
CA LEU A 47 -22.79 -13.30 -3.10
C LEU A 47 -22.92 -14.61 -3.90
N ASN A 48 -23.08 -15.75 -3.24
CA ASN A 48 -23.26 -17.03 -3.90
C ASN A 48 -24.50 -17.04 -4.81
N GLN A 49 -25.58 -16.38 -4.41
CA GLN A 49 -26.77 -16.23 -5.24
C GLN A 49 -26.61 -15.13 -6.30
N ARG A 50 -26.10 -13.96 -5.89
CA ARG A 50 -26.04 -12.76 -6.72
C ARG A 50 -25.09 -12.90 -7.90
N MET A 51 -24.01 -13.68 -7.73
CA MET A 51 -22.95 -13.82 -8.70
C MET A 51 -23.07 -15.07 -9.59
N GLN A 52 -24.16 -15.80 -9.52
CA GLN A 52 -24.44 -16.81 -10.54
C GLN A 52 -24.63 -16.11 -11.90
N PRO A 53 -24.04 -16.61 -12.99
CA PRO A 53 -23.47 -17.96 -13.21
C PRO A 53 -21.92 -18.01 -13.16
N LEU A 54 -21.24 -17.19 -12.38
CA LEU A 54 -19.77 -17.23 -12.32
C LEU A 54 -19.28 -18.51 -11.64
N GLU A 55 -18.30 -19.16 -12.26
CA GLU A 55 -17.70 -20.38 -11.73
C GLU A 55 -16.65 -20.11 -10.66
N PRO A 56 -16.47 -20.99 -9.67
CA PRO A 56 -15.34 -20.94 -8.74
C PRO A 56 -14.00 -20.87 -9.49
N GLY A 57 -13.02 -20.18 -8.90
CA GLY A 57 -11.72 -19.90 -9.53
C GLY A 57 -11.71 -18.65 -10.42
N THR A 58 -12.88 -18.05 -10.68
CA THR A 58 -12.98 -16.78 -11.44
C THR A 58 -12.36 -15.62 -10.65
N TRP A 59 -11.65 -14.73 -11.35
CA TRP A 59 -11.15 -13.48 -10.77
C TRP A 59 -12.26 -12.45 -10.63
N VAL A 60 -12.44 -11.96 -9.41
CA VAL A 60 -13.38 -10.91 -9.02
C VAL A 60 -12.61 -9.76 -8.40
N ALA A 61 -12.84 -8.55 -8.88
CA ALA A 61 -12.21 -7.36 -8.33
C ALA A 61 -13.00 -6.83 -7.13
N LEU A 62 -12.33 -6.61 -6.00
CA LEU A 62 -12.84 -5.80 -4.89
C LEU A 62 -12.27 -4.39 -5.04
N LYS A 63 -13.10 -3.46 -5.55
CA LYS A 63 -12.75 -2.07 -5.87
C LYS A 63 -13.59 -1.12 -5.04
N ALA A 64 -13.23 -0.98 -3.77
CA ALA A 64 -14.00 -0.17 -2.83
C ALA A 64 -13.09 0.56 -1.84
N PRO A 65 -13.53 1.69 -1.26
CA PRO A 65 -12.81 2.34 -0.16
C PRO A 65 -12.77 1.42 1.06
N ASN A 66 -11.84 1.69 1.99
CA ASN A 66 -11.82 0.99 3.27
C ASN A 66 -13.17 1.14 3.98
N SER A 67 -13.72 0.02 4.44
CA SER A 67 -14.87 -0.05 5.33
C SER A 67 -14.62 -1.09 6.41
N ILE A 68 -15.44 -1.10 7.44
CA ILE A 68 -15.35 -2.10 8.50
C ILE A 68 -15.64 -3.52 8.00
N TYR A 69 -16.41 -3.65 6.93
CA TYR A 69 -16.79 -4.93 6.33
C TYR A 69 -15.93 -5.32 5.11
N TRP A 70 -15.00 -4.49 4.69
CA TRP A 70 -14.18 -4.74 3.50
C TRP A 70 -13.50 -6.12 3.51
N PHE A 71 -12.90 -6.50 4.64
CA PHE A 71 -12.33 -7.85 4.80
C PHE A 71 -13.40 -8.93 4.83
N GLY A 72 -14.58 -8.62 5.38
CA GLY A 72 -15.72 -9.52 5.36
C GLY A 72 -16.17 -9.83 3.95
N VAL A 73 -16.30 -8.81 3.09
CA VAL A 73 -16.62 -8.97 1.66
C VAL A 73 -15.54 -9.81 0.97
N MET A 74 -14.27 -9.54 1.22
CA MET A 74 -13.17 -10.33 0.68
C MET A 74 -13.27 -11.82 1.08
N PHE A 75 -13.43 -12.11 2.38
CA PHE A 75 -13.57 -13.48 2.85
C PHE A 75 -14.82 -14.17 2.31
N ALA A 76 -15.93 -13.44 2.17
CA ALA A 76 -17.16 -13.95 1.59
C ALA A 76 -16.97 -14.36 0.12
N LEU A 77 -16.30 -13.52 -0.68
CA LEU A 77 -15.93 -13.86 -2.06
C LEU A 77 -15.04 -15.11 -2.12
N MET A 78 -14.01 -15.16 -1.25
CA MET A 78 -13.10 -16.30 -1.19
C MET A 78 -13.80 -17.58 -0.76
N LYS A 79 -14.78 -17.50 0.15
CA LYS A 79 -15.60 -18.63 0.57
C LYS A 79 -16.53 -19.11 -0.55
N CYS A 80 -16.99 -18.22 -1.43
CA CYS A 80 -17.70 -18.60 -2.66
C CYS A 80 -16.78 -19.24 -3.72
N GLY A 81 -15.48 -19.30 -3.49
CA GLY A 81 -14.49 -19.86 -4.41
C GLY A 81 -13.90 -18.86 -5.40
N TYR A 82 -14.25 -17.57 -5.30
CA TYR A 82 -13.73 -16.55 -6.21
C TYR A 82 -12.34 -16.08 -5.78
N ARG A 83 -11.42 -16.00 -6.74
CA ARG A 83 -10.10 -15.37 -6.56
C ARG A 83 -10.27 -13.87 -6.54
N VAL A 84 -9.75 -13.21 -5.52
CA VAL A 84 -10.00 -11.79 -5.30
C VAL A 84 -8.82 -10.95 -5.76
N MET A 85 -9.11 -9.97 -6.62
CA MET A 85 -8.16 -8.92 -7.00
C MET A 85 -8.49 -7.64 -6.24
N LEU A 86 -7.53 -7.14 -5.47
CA LEU A 86 -7.71 -5.97 -4.61
C LEU A 86 -7.32 -4.71 -5.38
N LEU A 87 -8.30 -3.83 -5.66
CA LEU A 87 -8.13 -2.64 -6.48
C LEU A 87 -8.40 -1.35 -5.72
N ASP A 88 -7.80 -0.25 -6.22
CA ASP A 88 -8.10 1.09 -5.71
C ASP A 88 -9.50 1.54 -6.16
N ALA A 89 -10.32 1.99 -5.20
CA ALA A 89 -11.63 2.56 -5.48
C ALA A 89 -11.58 3.76 -6.46
N GLN A 90 -10.42 4.44 -6.53
CA GLN A 90 -10.20 5.60 -7.38
C GLN A 90 -9.56 5.27 -8.74
N ASN A 91 -9.34 3.99 -9.05
CA ASN A 91 -8.79 3.60 -10.34
C ASN A 91 -9.64 4.16 -11.49
N PRO A 92 -9.01 4.77 -12.52
CA PRO A 92 -9.72 5.23 -13.69
C PRO A 92 -10.27 4.04 -14.50
N HIS A 93 -11.31 4.30 -15.29
CA HIS A 93 -11.99 3.29 -16.10
C HIS A 93 -11.05 2.49 -17.01
N GLN A 94 -10.09 3.15 -17.65
CA GLN A 94 -9.10 2.49 -18.50
C GLN A 94 -8.30 1.40 -17.77
N LEU A 95 -8.04 1.61 -16.48
CA LEU A 95 -7.35 0.61 -15.68
C LEU A 95 -8.27 -0.57 -15.31
N ASP A 96 -9.55 -0.33 -15.12
CA ASP A 96 -10.54 -1.40 -14.94
C ASP A 96 -10.64 -2.26 -16.21
N GLU A 97 -10.73 -1.64 -17.40
CA GLU A 97 -10.70 -2.35 -18.69
C GLU A 97 -9.41 -3.15 -18.88
N HIS A 98 -8.27 -2.60 -18.46
CA HIS A 98 -6.99 -3.31 -18.48
C HIS A 98 -7.06 -4.58 -17.63
N PHE A 99 -7.57 -4.53 -16.39
CA PHE A 99 -7.69 -5.75 -15.57
C PHE A 99 -8.71 -6.75 -16.09
N VAL A 100 -9.77 -6.31 -16.77
CA VAL A 100 -10.68 -7.22 -17.47
C VAL A 100 -9.95 -7.97 -18.57
N THR A 101 -9.15 -7.26 -19.37
CA THR A 101 -8.43 -7.82 -20.52
C THR A 101 -7.23 -8.67 -20.09
N GLU A 102 -6.35 -8.10 -19.23
CA GLU A 102 -5.07 -8.71 -18.90
C GLU A 102 -5.15 -9.71 -17.74
N ALA A 103 -6.06 -9.50 -16.81
CA ALA A 103 -6.22 -10.39 -15.65
C ALA A 103 -7.45 -11.30 -15.73
N GLY A 104 -8.32 -11.10 -16.72
CA GLY A 104 -9.52 -11.91 -16.89
C GLY A 104 -10.58 -11.70 -15.82
N VAL A 105 -10.62 -10.51 -15.21
CA VAL A 105 -11.65 -10.15 -14.21
C VAL A 105 -13.05 -10.20 -14.85
N LYS A 106 -14.01 -10.87 -14.17
CA LYS A 106 -15.37 -11.07 -14.66
C LYS A 106 -16.43 -10.31 -13.87
N ALA A 107 -16.09 -9.87 -12.66
CA ALA A 107 -16.99 -9.07 -11.84
C ALA A 107 -16.23 -8.07 -10.98
N PHE A 108 -16.90 -6.99 -10.60
CA PHE A 108 -16.44 -5.99 -9.65
C PHE A 108 -17.43 -5.88 -8.49
N ILE A 109 -16.90 -5.94 -7.27
CA ILE A 109 -17.59 -5.47 -6.08
C ILE A 109 -17.13 -4.04 -5.87
N THR A 110 -17.99 -3.07 -6.06
CA THR A 110 -17.58 -1.66 -6.15
C THR A 110 -18.68 -0.71 -5.70
N ASN A 111 -18.29 0.47 -5.24
CA ASN A 111 -19.21 1.58 -4.96
C ASN A 111 -19.49 2.48 -6.19
N ARG A 112 -18.88 2.17 -7.34
CA ARG A 112 -19.06 2.89 -8.61
C ARG A 112 -19.04 1.89 -9.75
N PRO A 113 -20.21 1.60 -10.36
CA PRO A 113 -20.28 0.66 -11.48
C PRO A 113 -19.28 1.00 -12.57
N THR A 114 -18.62 -0.03 -13.10
CA THR A 114 -17.62 0.12 -14.18
C THR A 114 -18.28 0.36 -15.53
N GLY A 115 -19.46 -0.22 -15.75
CA GLY A 115 -20.18 -0.15 -17.02
C GLY A 115 -19.47 -0.88 -18.16
N ILE A 116 -18.50 -1.78 -17.87
CA ILE A 116 -17.76 -2.52 -18.90
C ILE A 116 -18.65 -3.63 -19.45
N PRO A 117 -18.87 -3.72 -20.78
CA PRO A 117 -19.72 -4.73 -21.38
C PRO A 117 -19.26 -6.15 -21.05
N GLY A 118 -20.20 -7.02 -20.64
CA GLY A 118 -19.91 -8.42 -20.29
C GLY A 118 -19.24 -8.63 -18.93
N VAL A 119 -19.09 -7.59 -18.13
CA VAL A 119 -18.57 -7.63 -16.76
C VAL A 119 -19.73 -7.35 -15.80
N MET A 120 -19.80 -8.10 -14.71
CA MET A 120 -20.81 -7.91 -13.67
C MET A 120 -20.34 -6.86 -12.66
N ASP A 121 -21.18 -5.88 -12.38
CA ASP A 121 -21.00 -4.95 -11.27
C ASP A 121 -21.97 -5.30 -10.13
N VAL A 122 -21.46 -5.38 -8.90
CA VAL A 122 -22.21 -5.57 -7.67
C VAL A 122 -21.89 -4.40 -6.74
N ASP A 123 -22.92 -3.71 -6.25
CA ASP A 123 -22.71 -2.62 -5.31
C ASP A 123 -22.23 -3.18 -3.96
N ILE A 124 -21.10 -2.67 -3.48
CA ILE A 124 -20.56 -3.08 -2.19
C ILE A 124 -21.52 -2.77 -1.04
N ALA A 125 -22.30 -1.70 -1.14
CA ALA A 125 -23.28 -1.35 -0.11
C ALA A 125 -24.38 -2.42 0.04
N GLU A 126 -24.79 -3.07 -1.06
CA GLU A 126 -25.72 -4.22 -1.00
C GLU A 126 -25.08 -5.40 -0.26
N VAL A 127 -23.79 -5.65 -0.47
CA VAL A 127 -23.07 -6.76 0.19
C VAL A 127 -22.85 -6.48 1.67
N GLU A 128 -22.45 -5.25 2.02
CA GLU A 128 -22.21 -4.85 3.41
C GLU A 128 -23.48 -4.73 4.23
N GLY A 129 -24.62 -4.43 3.60
CA GLY A 129 -25.91 -4.24 4.22
C GLY A 129 -26.76 -5.52 4.39
N VAL A 130 -26.19 -6.71 4.17
CA VAL A 130 -26.97 -7.98 4.19
C VAL A 130 -27.65 -8.31 5.52
N ASP A 131 -27.24 -7.69 6.62
CA ASP A 131 -27.91 -7.82 7.92
C ASP A 131 -29.05 -6.81 8.09
N ASP A 132 -29.22 -5.88 7.17
CA ASP A 132 -30.31 -4.90 7.19
C ASP A 132 -31.53 -5.49 6.46
N GLN A 133 -32.47 -6.02 7.25
CA GLN A 133 -33.68 -6.71 6.74
C GLN A 133 -34.55 -5.82 5.83
N GLU A 134 -34.42 -4.50 5.94
CA GLU A 134 -35.17 -3.57 5.07
C GLU A 134 -34.62 -3.57 3.62
N ILE A 135 -33.33 -3.90 3.42
CA ILE A 135 -32.66 -3.83 2.10
C ILE A 135 -32.73 -5.15 1.34
N LEU A 136 -32.58 -6.30 2.00
CA LEU A 136 -32.31 -7.57 1.33
C LEU A 136 -33.25 -8.74 1.66
N GLY A 137 -34.21 -8.57 2.53
CA GLY A 137 -35.12 -9.65 2.97
C GLY A 137 -34.43 -10.57 4.02
N ASP A 138 -35.03 -11.73 4.25
CA ASP A 138 -34.51 -12.67 5.25
C ASP A 138 -33.18 -13.28 4.83
N PRO A 139 -32.05 -13.01 5.53
CA PRO A 139 -30.73 -13.58 5.20
C PRO A 139 -30.70 -15.11 5.26
N THR A 140 -31.64 -15.76 5.96
CA THR A 140 -31.76 -17.22 5.99
C THR A 140 -32.33 -17.82 4.71
N SER A 141 -32.82 -16.98 3.79
CA SER A 141 -33.38 -17.42 2.50
C SER A 141 -32.31 -17.88 1.48
N TYR A 142 -31.03 -17.57 1.73
CA TYR A 142 -29.95 -17.94 0.80
C TYR A 142 -29.37 -19.34 1.16
N PRO A 143 -29.19 -20.21 0.16
CA PRO A 143 -28.62 -21.54 0.41
C PRO A 143 -27.17 -21.42 0.91
N PRO A 144 -26.79 -22.19 1.95
CA PRO A 144 -25.43 -22.16 2.47
C PRO A 144 -24.42 -22.67 1.43
N VAL A 145 -23.25 -22.03 1.38
CA VAL A 145 -22.12 -22.47 0.56
C VAL A 145 -21.40 -23.60 1.27
N GLY A 146 -21.05 -24.66 0.55
CA GLY A 146 -20.24 -25.78 1.09
C GLY A 146 -18.81 -25.32 1.45
N ASP A 147 -18.21 -26.00 2.43
CA ASP A 147 -16.89 -25.63 2.96
C ASP A 147 -15.72 -25.97 2.03
N ASP A 148 -15.96 -26.65 0.93
CA ASP A 148 -14.97 -27.13 -0.04
C ASP A 148 -14.65 -26.15 -1.18
N ARG A 149 -15.28 -24.98 -1.19
CA ARG A 149 -15.18 -23.99 -2.30
C ARG A 149 -14.14 -22.89 -2.12
N TRP A 150 -13.46 -22.83 -1.00
CA TRP A 150 -12.54 -21.74 -0.70
C TRP A 150 -11.52 -21.46 -1.81
N ALA A 151 -11.38 -20.19 -2.14
CA ALA A 151 -10.31 -19.74 -3.05
C ALA A 151 -8.92 -20.01 -2.46
N ASP A 152 -7.96 -20.18 -3.36
CA ASP A 152 -6.56 -20.46 -3.06
C ASP A 152 -5.63 -19.27 -3.32
N LYS A 153 -6.12 -18.21 -3.98
CA LYS A 153 -5.31 -17.08 -4.48
C LYS A 153 -5.95 -15.73 -4.24
N VAL A 154 -5.09 -14.73 -4.00
CA VAL A 154 -5.42 -13.30 -3.96
C VAL A 154 -4.45 -12.53 -4.84
N SER A 155 -4.87 -11.42 -5.43
CA SER A 155 -3.99 -10.58 -6.24
C SER A 155 -3.94 -9.15 -5.71
N PHE A 156 -2.71 -8.63 -5.63
CA PHE A 156 -2.42 -7.22 -5.39
C PHE A 156 -1.88 -6.61 -6.68
N HIS A 157 -2.20 -5.36 -6.94
CA HIS A 157 -1.70 -4.69 -8.12
C HIS A 157 -0.68 -3.62 -7.78
N THR A 158 0.30 -3.50 -8.64
CA THR A 158 1.14 -2.31 -8.74
C THR A 158 1.05 -1.77 -10.15
N SER A 159 1.22 -0.51 -10.24
CA SER A 159 1.46 0.17 -11.48
C SER A 159 2.90 -0.14 -11.89
N GLY A 160 3.10 -1.03 -12.83
CA GLY A 160 4.43 -1.51 -13.24
C GLY A 160 5.36 -0.39 -13.72
N THR A 161 6.67 -0.56 -13.53
CA THR A 161 7.74 0.35 -14.03
C THR A 161 7.76 0.50 -15.56
N THR A 162 6.95 -0.28 -16.28
CA THR A 162 6.83 -0.31 -17.75
C THR A 162 5.55 0.35 -18.28
N GLY A 163 4.80 1.07 -17.42
CA GLY A 163 3.57 1.78 -17.81
C GLY A 163 2.30 0.91 -17.85
N THR A 164 2.40 -0.39 -17.64
CA THR A 164 1.25 -1.28 -17.53
C THR A 164 1.12 -1.80 -16.09
N ALA A 165 -0.08 -1.67 -15.52
CA ALA A 165 -0.38 -2.21 -14.20
C ALA A 165 -0.17 -3.73 -14.18
N LYS A 166 0.51 -4.22 -13.14
CA LYS A 166 0.75 -5.65 -12.96
C LYS A 166 -0.07 -6.18 -11.78
N ALA A 167 -0.70 -7.30 -11.99
CA ALA A 167 -1.44 -8.03 -10.95
C ALA A 167 -0.57 -9.19 -10.44
N TYR A 168 -0.04 -9.04 -9.23
CA TYR A 168 0.77 -10.04 -8.54
C TYR A 168 -0.14 -10.99 -7.77
N VAL A 169 -0.01 -12.28 -8.04
CA VAL A 169 -0.83 -13.34 -7.46
C VAL A 169 -0.09 -14.00 -6.31
N PHE A 170 -0.74 -14.11 -5.17
CA PHE A 170 -0.24 -14.81 -4.00
C PHE A 170 -1.11 -16.02 -3.70
N ALA A 171 -0.47 -17.15 -3.46
CA ALA A 171 -1.14 -18.30 -2.89
C ALA A 171 -1.55 -18.03 -1.43
N ALA A 172 -2.63 -18.65 -0.97
CA ALA A 172 -3.06 -18.56 0.42
C ALA A 172 -1.96 -18.97 1.41
N SER A 173 -1.14 -19.96 1.04
CA SER A 173 0.01 -20.41 1.85
C SER A 173 1.07 -19.33 2.05
N ALA A 174 1.30 -18.49 1.03
CA ALA A 174 2.25 -17.37 1.12
C ALA A 174 1.75 -16.30 2.09
N ILE A 175 0.47 -15.93 2.01
CA ILE A 175 -0.16 -14.94 2.90
C ILE A 175 -0.18 -15.46 4.34
N VAL A 176 -0.70 -16.68 4.58
CA VAL A 176 -0.75 -17.28 5.93
C VAL A 176 0.67 -17.43 6.51
N GLY A 177 1.62 -17.88 5.70
CA GLY A 177 3.03 -17.98 6.10
C GLY A 177 3.62 -16.63 6.51
N THR A 178 3.34 -15.57 5.75
CA THR A 178 3.76 -14.21 6.08
C THR A 178 3.17 -13.75 7.41
N VAL A 179 1.86 -13.90 7.61
CA VAL A 179 1.17 -13.52 8.85
C VAL A 179 1.78 -14.23 10.07
N ARG A 180 2.00 -15.54 9.98
CA ARG A 180 2.63 -16.33 11.05
C ARG A 180 4.05 -15.86 11.34
N ASN A 181 4.88 -15.62 10.32
CA ASN A 181 6.26 -15.15 10.49
C ASN A 181 6.32 -13.77 11.14
N VAL A 182 5.46 -12.83 10.72
CA VAL A 182 5.38 -11.50 11.33
C VAL A 182 4.95 -11.58 12.78
N THR A 183 3.93 -12.40 13.07
CA THR A 183 3.45 -12.61 14.44
C THR A 183 4.53 -13.26 15.31
N GLU A 184 5.21 -14.29 14.81
CA GLU A 184 6.34 -14.93 15.52
C GLU A 184 7.44 -13.90 15.83
N TYR A 185 7.81 -13.06 14.88
CA TYR A 185 8.80 -12.00 15.09
C TYR A 185 8.35 -10.99 16.16
N TRP A 186 7.10 -10.52 16.10
CA TRP A 186 6.62 -9.51 17.04
C TRP A 186 6.43 -10.08 18.46
N LEU A 187 5.90 -11.29 18.59
CA LEU A 187 5.72 -11.95 19.88
C LEU A 187 7.03 -12.46 20.46
N GLY A 188 8.00 -12.82 19.63
CA GLY A 188 9.35 -13.24 20.03
C GLY A 188 10.34 -12.10 20.25
N ASN A 189 9.97 -10.85 19.96
CA ASN A 189 10.84 -9.71 20.15
C ASN A 189 10.65 -9.12 21.54
N ASP A 190 11.63 -9.35 22.44
CA ASP A 190 11.59 -8.89 23.83
C ASP A 190 11.36 -7.39 23.94
N ARG A 191 11.97 -6.59 23.07
CA ARG A 191 11.78 -5.12 23.07
C ARG A 191 10.36 -4.67 22.74
N ILE A 192 9.61 -5.45 21.98
CA ILE A 192 8.20 -5.23 21.69
C ILE A 192 7.36 -5.74 22.87
N THR A 193 7.65 -6.95 23.32
CA THR A 193 6.86 -7.61 24.37
C THR A 193 6.98 -6.95 25.73
N GLU A 194 8.15 -6.40 26.10
CA GLU A 194 8.36 -5.62 27.31
C GLU A 194 7.55 -4.31 27.36
N ARG A 195 7.09 -3.82 26.18
CA ARG A 195 6.28 -2.61 26.05
C ARG A 195 4.78 -2.86 26.08
N ARG A 196 4.36 -4.07 26.36
CA ARG A 196 2.93 -4.39 26.50
C ARG A 196 2.32 -3.63 27.67
N ILE A 197 1.08 -3.15 27.47
CA ILE A 197 0.30 -2.48 28.50
C ILE A 197 -0.30 -3.50 29.47
N SER A 198 -0.58 -4.69 28.96
CA SER A 198 -1.19 -5.80 29.68
C SER A 198 -0.64 -7.14 29.15
N PRO A 199 -0.53 -8.19 29.99
CA PRO A 199 -0.29 -9.55 29.51
C PRO A 199 -1.46 -10.10 28.67
N ASN A 200 -2.65 -9.52 28.80
CA ASN A 200 -3.82 -9.87 28.01
C ASN A 200 -3.75 -9.17 26.64
N LEU A 201 -3.55 -9.94 25.56
CA LEU A 201 -3.46 -9.42 24.19
C LEU A 201 -4.75 -8.73 23.72
N GLU A 202 -5.90 -9.12 24.24
CA GLU A 202 -7.21 -8.55 23.91
C GLU A 202 -7.34 -7.07 24.30
N GLU A 203 -6.57 -6.63 25.30
CA GLU A 203 -6.52 -5.24 25.72
C GLU A 203 -5.62 -4.40 24.81
N HIS A 204 -4.86 -5.02 23.89
CA HIS A 204 -4.04 -4.33 22.93
C HIS A 204 -4.85 -3.88 21.73
N LYS A 205 -4.83 -2.58 21.49
CA LYS A 205 -5.49 -1.97 20.35
C LYS A 205 -4.45 -1.48 19.34
N SER A 206 -4.68 -1.82 18.09
CA SER A 206 -3.82 -1.43 16.98
C SER A 206 -4.57 -0.51 16.04
N LEU A 207 -4.01 0.69 15.80
CA LEU A 207 -4.63 1.65 14.90
C LEU A 207 -4.20 1.40 13.46
N LEU A 208 -5.17 1.42 12.56
CA LEU A 208 -4.93 1.27 11.14
C LEU A 208 -5.46 2.46 10.34
N ALA A 209 -4.55 3.10 9.61
CA ALA A 209 -4.86 4.22 8.71
C ALA A 209 -4.43 3.95 7.25
N LEU A 210 -3.93 2.74 6.93
CA LEU A 210 -3.45 2.38 5.60
C LEU A 210 -4.57 1.82 4.71
N PRO A 211 -4.48 1.99 3.38
CA PRO A 211 -5.41 1.36 2.46
C PRO A 211 -5.30 -0.17 2.48
N PHE A 212 -6.45 -0.87 2.58
CA PHE A 212 -6.50 -2.35 2.67
C PHE A 212 -6.12 -3.05 1.37
N ARG A 213 -6.30 -2.39 0.24
CA ARG A 213 -5.89 -2.87 -1.08
C ARG A 213 -4.38 -3.00 -1.25
N HIS A 214 -3.59 -2.27 -0.46
CA HIS A 214 -2.15 -2.44 -0.44
C HIS A 214 -1.76 -3.62 0.44
N ILE A 215 -0.77 -4.38 0.00
CA ILE A 215 -0.33 -5.57 0.73
C ILE A 215 0.08 -5.26 2.18
N SER A 216 0.67 -4.08 2.44
CA SER A 216 1.04 -3.67 3.80
C SER A 216 -0.20 -3.43 4.68
N GLY A 217 -1.19 -2.67 4.21
CA GLY A 217 -2.44 -2.45 4.94
C GLY A 217 -3.20 -3.75 5.18
N PHE A 218 -3.26 -4.61 4.15
CA PHE A 218 -3.85 -5.93 4.23
C PHE A 218 -3.18 -6.81 5.29
N LEU A 219 -1.86 -7.00 5.17
CA LEU A 219 -1.10 -7.85 6.09
C LEU A 219 -1.14 -7.35 7.53
N LEU A 220 -1.16 -6.02 7.74
CA LEU A 220 -1.26 -5.47 9.09
C LEU A 220 -2.57 -5.85 9.78
N VAL A 221 -3.71 -5.70 9.12
CA VAL A 221 -5.02 -6.05 9.70
C VAL A 221 -5.05 -7.53 10.09
N VAL A 222 -4.73 -8.41 9.15
CA VAL A 222 -4.78 -9.86 9.40
C VAL A 222 -3.74 -10.29 10.43
N THR A 223 -2.57 -9.62 10.51
CA THR A 223 -1.58 -9.90 11.56
C THR A 223 -2.06 -9.44 12.93
N PHE A 224 -2.70 -8.27 13.03
CA PHE A 224 -3.26 -7.80 14.30
C PHE A 224 -4.33 -8.75 14.83
N TRP A 225 -5.25 -9.21 14.00
CA TRP A 225 -6.24 -10.21 14.39
C TRP A 225 -5.59 -11.56 14.76
N HIS A 226 -4.57 -11.97 14.01
CA HIS A 226 -3.82 -13.20 14.34
C HIS A 226 -3.12 -13.11 15.71
N MET A 227 -2.71 -11.90 16.12
CA MET A 227 -2.15 -11.63 17.45
C MET A 227 -3.22 -11.47 18.55
N GLY A 228 -4.51 -11.50 18.22
CA GLY A 228 -5.59 -11.24 19.17
C GLY A 228 -5.81 -9.75 19.48
N HIS A 229 -5.33 -8.84 18.64
CA HIS A 229 -5.52 -7.40 18.84
C HIS A 229 -6.83 -6.90 18.24
N CYS A 230 -7.53 -6.03 18.98
CA CYS A 230 -8.61 -5.25 18.42
C CYS A 230 -8.05 -4.22 17.44
N VAL A 231 -8.60 -4.16 16.22
CA VAL A 231 -8.22 -3.17 15.20
C VAL A 231 -9.15 -1.97 15.29
N ILE A 232 -8.57 -0.78 15.40
CA ILE A 232 -9.33 0.47 15.42
C ILE A 232 -9.20 1.20 14.09
N PHE A 233 -10.35 1.55 13.52
CA PHE A 233 -10.45 2.42 12.36
C PHE A 233 -10.76 3.85 12.82
N PRO A 234 -9.85 4.83 12.59
CA PRO A 234 -10.15 6.22 12.87
C PRO A 234 -11.28 6.72 11.93
N PRO A 235 -12.03 7.77 12.30
CA PRO A 235 -13.11 8.33 11.48
C PRO A 235 -12.67 8.69 10.04
N ASN A 236 -11.41 9.07 9.88
CA ASN A 236 -10.75 9.28 8.59
C ASN A 236 -9.23 9.17 8.75
N SER A 237 -8.50 9.12 7.63
CA SER A 237 -7.03 9.00 7.62
C SER A 237 -6.29 10.33 7.87
N GLY A 238 -6.98 11.41 8.23
CA GLY A 238 -6.35 12.70 8.53
C GLY A 238 -5.56 12.67 9.83
N VAL A 239 -4.43 13.40 9.85
CA VAL A 239 -3.49 13.43 10.98
C VAL A 239 -4.18 13.74 12.31
N PHE A 240 -5.09 14.72 12.35
CA PHE A 240 -5.82 15.09 13.56
C PHE A 240 -6.80 14.02 14.03
N SER A 241 -7.50 13.34 13.09
CA SER A 241 -8.37 12.22 13.40
C SER A 241 -7.60 11.06 14.05
N ILE A 242 -6.40 10.79 13.56
CA ILE A 242 -5.52 9.76 14.12
C ILE A 242 -5.04 10.16 15.53
N ILE A 243 -4.60 11.41 15.71
CA ILE A 243 -4.19 11.93 17.02
C ILE A 243 -5.32 11.78 18.04
N ASP A 244 -6.52 12.20 17.68
CA ASP A 244 -7.66 12.15 18.58
C ASP A 244 -8.03 10.70 18.93
N THR A 245 -8.00 9.80 17.93
CA THR A 245 -8.23 8.37 18.16
C THR A 245 -7.16 7.76 19.07
N CYS A 246 -5.88 8.06 18.86
CA CYS A 246 -4.80 7.56 19.71
C CYS A 246 -4.97 7.97 21.16
N LYS A 247 -5.39 9.23 21.41
CA LYS A 247 -5.63 9.73 22.77
C LYS A 247 -6.81 9.08 23.47
N GLN A 248 -7.87 8.80 22.72
CA GLN A 248 -9.14 8.31 23.29
C GLN A 248 -9.14 6.80 23.52
N GLU A 249 -8.40 6.03 22.70
CA GLU A 249 -8.61 4.60 22.55
C GLU A 249 -7.48 3.70 23.06
N ASN A 250 -6.54 4.21 23.81
CA ASN A 250 -5.44 3.41 24.38
C ASN A 250 -4.68 2.56 23.34
N ILE A 251 -4.35 3.18 22.20
CA ILE A 251 -3.62 2.49 21.14
C ILE A 251 -2.24 2.06 21.64
N TRP A 252 -1.91 0.78 21.47
CA TRP A 252 -0.60 0.24 21.84
C TRP A 252 0.41 0.26 20.69
N MET A 253 -0.06 -0.05 19.45
CA MET A 253 0.79 -0.11 18.26
C MET A 253 0.18 0.70 17.11
N MET A 254 1.04 1.41 16.40
CA MET A 254 0.65 2.13 15.19
C MET A 254 1.73 1.99 14.11
N PHE A 255 1.25 1.69 12.90
CA PHE A 255 2.07 1.60 11.71
C PHE A 255 1.66 2.72 10.74
N CYS A 256 2.60 3.60 10.39
CA CYS A 256 2.36 4.73 9.52
C CYS A 256 3.49 4.93 8.50
N VAL A 257 3.21 5.71 7.48
CA VAL A 257 4.22 6.16 6.52
C VAL A 257 5.04 7.33 7.09
N PRO A 258 6.27 7.57 6.60
CA PRO A 258 7.14 8.65 7.08
C PRO A 258 6.49 10.04 7.10
N ALA A 259 5.68 10.37 6.09
CA ALA A 259 4.99 11.67 6.03
C ALA A 259 4.08 11.93 7.24
N MET A 260 3.41 10.87 7.74
CA MET A 260 2.57 10.99 8.94
C MET A 260 3.41 11.19 10.19
N TRP A 261 4.52 10.45 10.34
CA TRP A 261 5.46 10.64 11.43
C TRP A 261 6.06 12.05 11.45
N LYS A 262 6.45 12.58 10.27
CA LYS A 262 6.86 13.99 10.13
C LYS A 262 5.78 14.96 10.60
N GLY A 263 4.52 14.68 10.27
CA GLY A 263 3.36 15.45 10.72
C GLY A 263 3.24 15.47 12.25
N PHE A 264 3.35 14.31 12.89
CA PHE A 264 3.30 14.20 14.35
C PHE A 264 4.47 14.93 15.03
N ILE A 265 5.69 14.77 14.51
CA ILE A 265 6.88 15.49 14.99
C ILE A 265 6.64 17.01 14.95
N ARG A 266 6.22 17.55 13.81
CA ARG A 266 5.95 19.00 13.65
C ARG A 266 4.86 19.50 14.59
N ILE A 267 3.78 18.73 14.77
CA ILE A 267 2.69 19.10 15.66
C ILE A 267 3.15 19.07 17.12
N ALA A 268 3.95 18.06 17.55
CA ALA A 268 4.51 17.99 18.89
C ALA A 268 5.40 19.20 19.18
N GLN A 269 6.34 19.50 18.28
CA GLN A 269 7.22 20.67 18.39
C GLN A 269 6.44 21.98 18.48
N ALA A 270 5.43 22.16 17.61
CA ALA A 270 4.64 23.40 17.59
C ALA A 270 3.75 23.58 18.84
N ARG A 271 3.19 22.49 19.39
CA ARG A 271 2.28 22.56 20.53
C ARG A 271 2.96 22.55 21.88
N TYR A 272 4.06 21.81 22.00
CA TYR A 272 4.70 21.51 23.28
C TYR A 272 6.15 22.01 23.38
N GLY A 273 6.70 22.57 22.30
CA GLY A 273 8.07 23.09 22.26
C GLY A 273 9.15 22.00 22.11
N GLY A 274 8.77 20.74 21.98
CA GLY A 274 9.68 19.60 21.89
C GLY A 274 9.03 18.41 21.20
N CYS A 275 9.78 17.31 21.15
CA CYS A 275 9.36 16.07 20.49
C CYS A 275 9.99 14.84 21.19
N GLY A 276 10.06 14.89 22.53
CA GLY A 276 10.49 13.78 23.36
C GLY A 276 9.37 12.77 23.64
N GLU A 277 9.66 11.75 24.43
CA GLU A 277 8.66 10.72 24.80
C GLU A 277 7.44 11.37 25.49
N GLN A 278 7.68 12.39 26.34
CA GLN A 278 6.61 13.07 27.06
C GLN A 278 5.69 13.84 26.11
N GLU A 279 6.24 14.60 25.15
CA GLU A 279 5.46 15.35 24.16
C GLU A 279 4.71 14.41 23.21
N PHE A 280 5.32 13.27 22.83
CA PHE A 280 4.62 12.24 22.06
C PHE A 280 3.48 11.59 22.84
N GLN A 281 3.64 11.32 24.12
CA GLN A 281 2.56 10.83 24.98
C GLN A 281 1.43 11.85 25.10
N GLN A 282 1.75 13.13 25.25
CA GLN A 282 0.75 14.20 25.23
C GLN A 282 0.04 14.31 23.88
N LEU A 283 0.72 14.01 22.78
CA LEU A 283 0.15 14.08 21.42
C LEU A 283 -0.66 12.85 21.05
N LEU A 284 -0.12 11.64 21.29
CA LEU A 284 -0.64 10.37 20.76
C LEU A 284 -1.15 9.41 21.85
N GLY A 285 -1.17 9.85 23.12
CA GLY A 285 -1.58 9.02 24.24
C GLY A 285 -0.41 8.25 24.87
N GLU A 286 -0.57 7.92 26.16
CA GLU A 286 0.49 7.28 26.96
C GLU A 286 0.74 5.81 26.58
N ASN A 287 -0.25 5.17 25.98
CA ASN A 287 -0.22 3.75 25.68
C ASN A 287 0.37 3.40 24.32
N LEU A 288 0.64 4.38 23.43
CA LEU A 288 1.31 4.14 22.16
C LEU A 288 2.79 3.84 22.39
N LYS A 289 3.12 2.55 22.49
CA LYS A 289 4.47 2.08 22.85
C LYS A 289 5.25 1.55 21.67
N VAL A 290 4.57 1.03 20.62
CA VAL A 290 5.20 0.48 19.43
C VAL A 290 4.85 1.34 18.22
N ARG A 291 5.86 1.97 17.65
CA ARG A 291 5.74 2.92 16.52
C ARG A 291 6.56 2.39 15.35
N ILE A 292 5.92 2.20 14.22
CA ILE A 292 6.54 1.57 13.05
C ILE A 292 6.37 2.47 11.83
N SER A 293 7.45 2.68 11.08
CA SER A 293 7.46 3.36 9.79
C SER A 293 7.82 2.40 8.66
N SER A 294 7.12 2.50 7.54
CA SER A 294 7.45 1.77 6.32
C SER A 294 6.87 2.46 5.07
N GLY A 295 7.15 1.90 3.91
CA GLY A 295 6.63 2.36 2.61
C GLY A 295 7.48 3.43 1.94
N ALA A 296 8.28 4.17 2.69
CA ALA A 296 9.28 5.11 2.21
C ALA A 296 10.44 5.23 3.22
N LYS A 297 11.53 5.87 2.80
CA LYS A 297 12.69 6.13 3.66
C LYS A 297 12.38 7.26 4.64
N LEU A 298 12.71 7.07 5.92
CA LEU A 298 12.75 8.16 6.90
C LEU A 298 13.90 9.11 6.55
N ASP A 299 13.65 10.42 6.60
CA ASP A 299 14.70 11.41 6.41
C ASP A 299 15.60 11.54 7.65
N ALA A 300 16.83 12.05 7.42
CA ALA A 300 17.84 12.15 8.47
C ALA A 300 17.43 13.05 9.65
N GLU A 301 16.66 14.10 9.38
CA GLU A 301 16.18 14.99 10.43
C GLU A 301 15.17 14.28 11.33
N SER A 302 14.19 13.58 10.75
CA SER A 302 13.21 12.78 11.50
C SER A 302 13.90 11.70 12.33
N VAL A 303 14.85 10.95 11.76
CA VAL A 303 15.61 9.92 12.50
C VAL A 303 16.36 10.55 13.66
N LYS A 304 17.07 11.67 13.45
CA LYS A 304 17.79 12.39 14.50
C LYS A 304 16.88 12.86 15.62
N VAL A 305 15.71 13.42 15.28
CA VAL A 305 14.72 13.86 16.28
C VAL A 305 14.21 12.70 17.11
N LEU A 306 13.82 11.59 16.45
CA LEU A 306 13.30 10.40 17.12
C LEU A 306 14.35 9.73 18.02
N LEU A 307 15.60 9.64 17.57
CA LEU A 307 16.72 9.12 18.38
C LEU A 307 16.99 9.97 19.61
N ASN A 308 17.08 11.29 19.43
CA ASN A 308 17.34 12.22 20.55
C ASN A 308 16.19 12.27 21.57
N SER A 309 14.98 11.89 21.16
CA SER A 309 13.81 11.86 22.02
C SER A 309 13.73 10.60 22.89
N GLY A 310 14.56 9.58 22.64
CA GLY A 310 14.51 8.30 23.34
C GLY A 310 13.28 7.44 23.01
N ILE A 311 12.54 7.78 21.95
CA ILE A 311 11.34 7.07 21.54
C ILE A 311 11.72 5.74 20.91
N TYR A 312 11.08 4.65 21.35
CA TYR A 312 11.18 3.37 20.67
C TYR A 312 10.45 3.43 19.32
N PHE A 313 11.21 3.26 18.26
CA PHE A 313 10.74 3.44 16.90
C PHE A 313 11.35 2.38 15.97
N LEU A 314 10.53 1.74 15.17
CA LEU A 314 10.93 0.70 14.24
C LEU A 314 10.86 1.21 12.79
N ASN A 315 11.90 0.93 12.03
CA ASN A 315 11.91 1.11 10.59
C ASN A 315 11.72 -0.24 9.90
N SER A 316 11.01 -0.27 8.79
CA SER A 316 10.65 -1.49 8.09
C SER A 316 10.70 -1.26 6.58
N TRP A 317 11.09 -2.30 5.83
CA TRP A 317 11.05 -2.31 4.39
C TRP A 317 10.22 -3.49 3.87
N GLY A 318 9.55 -3.24 2.76
CA GLY A 318 8.77 -4.22 2.02
C GLY A 318 8.30 -3.65 0.68
N MET A 319 7.74 -4.50 -0.14
CA MET A 319 7.17 -4.13 -1.42
C MET A 319 6.00 -5.05 -1.77
N THR A 320 5.20 -4.69 -2.78
CA THR A 320 3.99 -5.44 -3.13
C THR A 320 4.30 -6.90 -3.43
N GLU A 321 5.41 -7.18 -4.07
CA GLU A 321 5.83 -8.51 -4.51
C GLU A 321 6.19 -9.48 -3.37
N ILE A 322 6.41 -8.96 -2.18
CA ILE A 322 6.91 -9.75 -1.04
C ILE A 322 6.23 -9.45 0.30
N GLY A 323 5.36 -8.46 0.35
CA GLY A 323 4.85 -7.92 1.61
C GLY A 323 5.91 -7.17 2.41
N THR A 324 5.72 -7.06 3.72
CA THR A 324 6.71 -6.51 4.65
C THR A 324 7.75 -7.57 4.97
N SER A 325 9.03 -7.26 4.91
CA SER A 325 10.10 -8.27 4.96
C SER A 325 11.17 -8.02 5.99
N THR A 326 11.48 -6.74 6.31
CA THR A 326 12.49 -6.41 7.31
C THR A 326 11.93 -5.48 8.38
N MET A 327 12.53 -5.49 9.55
CA MET A 327 12.22 -4.56 10.64
C MET A 327 13.41 -4.43 11.60
N GLY A 328 13.66 -3.22 12.11
CA GLY A 328 14.68 -2.96 13.11
C GLY A 328 14.48 -1.63 13.82
N GLY A 329 14.99 -1.52 15.04
CA GLY A 329 14.96 -0.30 15.83
C GLY A 329 15.93 0.74 15.29
N ILE A 330 15.50 1.99 15.13
CA ILE A 330 16.39 3.07 14.68
C ILE A 330 17.53 3.35 15.67
N ASP A 331 17.40 2.92 16.91
CA ASP A 331 18.43 2.99 17.96
C ASP A 331 19.45 1.84 17.91
N GLU A 332 19.19 0.80 17.14
CA GLU A 332 20.14 -0.28 16.87
C GLU A 332 21.22 0.16 15.87
N ASP A 333 20.82 1.02 14.94
CA ASP A 333 21.72 1.67 13.98
C ASP A 333 21.11 3.02 13.55
N PRO A 334 21.81 4.16 13.80
CA PRO A 334 21.29 5.50 13.49
C PRO A 334 21.33 5.85 12.00
N SER A 335 21.79 4.94 11.14
CA SER A 335 21.76 5.14 9.69
C SER A 335 20.32 5.24 9.19
N THR A 336 20.04 6.24 8.37
CA THR A 336 18.75 6.37 7.69
C THR A 336 18.47 5.23 6.70
N ASP A 337 19.52 4.49 6.32
CA ASP A 337 19.43 3.37 5.40
C ASP A 337 19.10 2.06 6.10
N TYR A 338 19.30 2.00 7.43
CA TYR A 338 19.03 0.80 8.22
C TYR A 338 17.55 0.47 8.26
N VAL A 339 17.20 -0.75 7.87
CA VAL A 339 15.82 -1.26 7.85
C VAL A 339 15.66 -2.57 8.63
N GLY A 340 16.64 -2.90 9.48
CA GLY A 340 16.59 -4.02 10.39
C GLY A 340 17.11 -5.33 9.82
N CYS A 341 16.47 -6.43 10.20
CA CYS A 341 16.79 -7.78 9.75
C CYS A 341 15.58 -8.40 9.02
N PHE A 342 15.83 -9.40 8.18
CA PHE A 342 14.75 -10.19 7.57
C PHE A 342 14.10 -11.11 8.60
N TYR A 343 12.81 -10.95 8.82
CA TYR A 343 12.02 -11.82 9.69
C TYR A 343 11.12 -12.79 8.92
N ASN A 344 10.87 -12.53 7.64
CA ASN A 344 9.94 -13.32 6.83
C ASN A 344 10.57 -14.59 6.22
N LYS A 345 11.69 -15.06 6.81
CA LYS A 345 12.41 -16.29 6.40
C LYS A 345 12.78 -16.34 4.91
N HIS A 346 12.93 -15.16 4.28
CA HIS A 346 13.46 -15.07 2.91
C HIS A 346 14.94 -15.43 2.87
N LYS A 347 15.33 -16.14 1.82
CA LYS A 347 16.74 -16.26 1.45
C LYS A 347 17.11 -14.99 0.67
N ALA A 348 17.88 -14.12 1.31
CA ALA A 348 18.33 -12.87 0.73
C ALA A 348 19.77 -13.00 0.22
N LYS A 349 20.03 -12.50 -0.97
CA LYS A 349 21.37 -12.38 -1.56
C LYS A 349 21.52 -11.04 -2.26
N ILE A 350 22.76 -10.63 -2.43
CA ILE A 350 23.11 -9.47 -3.27
C ILE A 350 23.59 -9.96 -4.63
N LEU A 351 23.03 -9.41 -5.68
CA LEU A 351 23.51 -9.57 -7.04
C LEU A 351 24.48 -8.42 -7.35
N LEU A 352 25.75 -8.77 -7.58
CA LEU A 352 26.80 -7.84 -7.99
C LEU A 352 26.68 -7.50 -9.49
N GLU A 353 27.39 -6.46 -9.93
CA GLU A 353 27.40 -6.00 -11.33
C GLU A 353 27.96 -7.05 -12.30
N ASP A 354 28.86 -7.91 -11.83
CA ASP A 354 29.44 -9.02 -12.60
C ASP A 354 28.53 -10.25 -12.73
N GLY A 355 27.33 -10.20 -12.12
CA GLY A 355 26.36 -11.29 -12.10
C GLY A 355 26.54 -12.31 -10.97
N THR A 356 27.50 -12.09 -10.07
CA THR A 356 27.75 -12.98 -8.93
C THR A 356 26.76 -12.73 -7.79
N TYR A 357 26.31 -13.82 -7.15
CA TYR A 357 25.45 -13.76 -5.95
C TYR A 357 26.27 -13.94 -4.69
N VAL A 358 26.18 -12.99 -3.76
CA VAL A 358 26.88 -13.02 -2.47
C VAL A 358 25.89 -12.88 -1.31
N ASP A 359 26.25 -13.40 -0.13
CA ASP A 359 25.42 -13.29 1.07
C ASP A 359 25.60 -11.94 1.78
N ASN A 360 26.74 -11.28 1.59
CA ASN A 360 27.05 -9.97 2.14
C ASN A 360 27.66 -9.08 1.05
N GLY A 361 27.44 -7.78 1.13
CA GLY A 361 27.97 -6.81 0.17
C GLY A 361 26.92 -5.77 -0.23
N VAL A 362 27.23 -5.02 -1.28
CA VAL A 362 26.36 -3.97 -1.84
C VAL A 362 26.01 -4.32 -3.29
N GLY A 363 24.74 -4.28 -3.64
CA GLY A 363 24.23 -4.55 -4.97
C GLY A 363 22.72 -4.71 -4.99
N GLU A 364 22.16 -5.26 -6.05
CA GLU A 364 20.72 -5.50 -6.13
C GLU A 364 20.28 -6.61 -5.19
N LEU A 365 19.27 -6.33 -4.36
CA LEU A 365 18.70 -7.35 -3.48
C LEU A 365 17.91 -8.37 -4.29
N VAL A 366 18.22 -9.65 -4.05
CA VAL A 366 17.53 -10.79 -4.64
C VAL A 366 16.98 -11.67 -3.52
N LEU A 367 15.72 -12.04 -3.65
CA LEU A 367 14.98 -12.79 -2.62
C LEU A 367 14.42 -14.09 -3.18
N ASP A 368 14.44 -15.13 -2.35
CA ASP A 368 13.74 -16.38 -2.58
C ASP A 368 13.00 -16.82 -1.32
N GLY A 369 11.88 -17.51 -1.48
CA GLY A 369 11.07 -17.98 -0.34
C GLY A 369 9.59 -18.12 -0.67
N HIS A 370 8.86 -18.67 0.30
CA HIS A 370 7.43 -19.00 0.13
C HIS A 370 6.48 -17.81 0.27
N SER A 371 6.95 -16.70 0.83
CA SER A 371 6.13 -15.48 1.05
C SER A 371 6.09 -14.55 -0.17
N LEU A 372 6.79 -14.91 -1.26
CA LEU A 372 6.79 -14.15 -2.51
C LEU A 372 5.52 -14.42 -3.32
N TYR A 373 5.20 -13.49 -4.22
CA TYR A 373 4.17 -13.75 -5.23
C TYR A 373 4.51 -15.01 -6.05
N GLU A 374 3.48 -15.73 -6.46
CA GLU A 374 3.61 -16.96 -7.22
C GLU A 374 3.67 -16.70 -8.72
N SER A 375 2.79 -15.82 -9.21
CA SER A 375 2.62 -15.51 -10.62
C SER A 375 2.15 -14.06 -10.82
N ILE A 376 2.16 -13.62 -12.07
CA ILE A 376 1.51 -12.39 -12.54
C ILE A 376 0.45 -12.71 -13.56
N LEU A 377 -0.59 -11.89 -13.66
CA LEU A 377 -1.64 -12.05 -14.67
C LEU A 377 -1.29 -11.23 -15.91
N ILE A 378 -1.25 -11.91 -17.07
CA ILE A 378 -0.95 -11.33 -18.38
C ILE A 378 -1.84 -12.03 -19.43
N GLY A 379 -2.62 -11.26 -20.19
CA GLY A 379 -3.49 -11.80 -21.25
C GLY A 379 -4.47 -12.86 -20.73
N GLY A 380 -5.01 -12.68 -19.53
CA GLY A 380 -5.94 -13.60 -18.86
C GLY A 380 -5.31 -14.89 -18.35
N LYS A 381 -3.98 -15.00 -18.32
CA LYS A 381 -3.25 -16.21 -17.87
C LYS A 381 -2.29 -15.88 -16.75
N GLU A 382 -2.06 -16.86 -15.88
CA GLU A 382 -1.01 -16.80 -14.88
C GLU A 382 0.35 -17.14 -15.51
N VAL A 383 1.29 -16.21 -15.40
CA VAL A 383 2.70 -16.40 -15.74
C VAL A 383 3.46 -16.59 -14.43
N PHE A 384 3.88 -17.81 -14.16
CA PHE A 384 4.57 -18.15 -12.91
C PHE A 384 5.97 -17.55 -12.87
N ARG A 385 6.37 -17.16 -11.66
CA ARG A 385 7.71 -16.64 -11.40
C ARG A 385 8.74 -17.76 -11.58
N GLU A 386 9.76 -17.48 -12.34
CA GLU A 386 10.90 -18.39 -12.53
C GLU A 386 12.09 -17.92 -11.67
N GLY A 387 12.53 -18.77 -10.74
CA GLY A 387 13.71 -18.53 -9.90
C GLY A 387 13.53 -17.42 -8.85
N PRO A 388 14.65 -16.92 -8.27
CA PRO A 388 14.65 -15.87 -7.27
C PRO A 388 14.14 -14.54 -7.81
N PHE A 389 13.49 -13.77 -6.94
CA PHE A 389 12.93 -12.46 -7.27
C PHE A 389 13.99 -11.37 -7.15
N ARG A 390 14.21 -10.61 -8.22
CA ARG A 390 15.04 -9.42 -8.24
C ARG A 390 14.20 -8.21 -7.85
N SER A 391 14.56 -7.59 -6.72
CA SER A 391 13.75 -6.49 -6.14
C SER A 391 13.82 -5.19 -6.94
N GLY A 392 14.89 -4.97 -7.70
CA GLY A 392 15.20 -3.68 -8.30
C GLY A 392 15.66 -2.63 -7.28
N ASP A 393 15.90 -3.04 -6.05
CA ASP A 393 16.38 -2.18 -4.95
C ASP A 393 17.83 -2.51 -4.62
N ILE A 394 18.66 -1.48 -4.40
CA ILE A 394 20.06 -1.60 -3.97
C ILE A 394 20.11 -1.71 -2.45
N PHE A 395 20.73 -2.76 -1.98
CA PHE A 395 20.92 -3.03 -0.56
C PHE A 395 22.40 -3.22 -0.21
N LYS A 396 22.72 -2.94 1.05
CA LYS A 396 23.88 -3.51 1.72
C LYS A 396 23.38 -4.58 2.69
N LEU A 397 23.89 -5.80 2.55
CA LEU A 397 23.75 -6.86 3.55
C LEU A 397 25.04 -7.00 4.34
N ASP A 398 24.94 -7.02 5.67
CA ASP A 398 26.06 -7.11 6.61
C ASP A 398 25.67 -8.05 7.77
N GLY A 399 25.87 -9.32 7.60
CA GLY A 399 25.35 -10.35 8.47
C GLY A 399 23.82 -10.35 8.47
N GLN A 400 23.21 -10.11 9.63
CA GLN A 400 21.76 -10.00 9.75
C GLN A 400 21.24 -8.57 9.50
N ARG A 401 22.11 -7.57 9.41
CA ARG A 401 21.73 -6.17 9.23
C ARG A 401 21.50 -5.88 7.77
N THR A 402 20.41 -5.16 7.49
CA THR A 402 20.02 -4.78 6.14
C THR A 402 19.89 -3.27 6.00
N TYR A 403 20.41 -2.74 4.89
CA TYR A 403 20.39 -1.31 4.60
C TYR A 403 19.84 -1.09 3.21
N PHE A 404 18.78 -0.31 3.11
CA PHE A 404 18.20 0.12 1.84
C PHE A 404 18.92 1.36 1.33
N LEU A 405 19.68 1.24 0.25
CA LEU A 405 20.49 2.33 -0.31
C LEU A 405 19.75 3.13 -1.40
N GLY A 406 18.77 2.53 -2.08
CA GLY A 406 18.02 3.17 -3.14
C GLY A 406 17.45 2.19 -4.13
N ARG A 407 17.03 2.67 -5.30
CA ARG A 407 16.45 1.84 -6.36
C ARG A 407 17.35 1.77 -7.58
N CYS A 408 17.34 0.62 -8.25
CA CYS A 408 18.01 0.43 -9.54
C CYS A 408 17.35 1.29 -10.64
N LYS A 409 16.05 1.61 -10.49
CA LYS A 409 15.29 2.45 -11.43
C LYS A 409 14.64 3.62 -10.70
N SER A 410 14.45 4.73 -11.41
CA SER A 410 13.92 5.99 -10.87
C SER A 410 12.43 5.90 -10.51
N VAL A 411 12.08 5.25 -9.43
CA VAL A 411 10.72 5.31 -8.90
C VAL A 411 10.58 6.55 -8.03
N ILE A 412 9.47 7.29 -8.19
CA ILE A 412 9.16 8.42 -7.33
C ILE A 412 8.52 7.86 -6.07
N VAL A 413 9.20 8.01 -4.94
CA VAL A 413 8.61 7.72 -3.63
C VAL A 413 8.08 9.04 -3.09
N THR A 414 6.76 9.16 -2.97
CA THR A 414 6.14 10.36 -2.40
C THR A 414 6.28 10.40 -0.90
N ASP A 415 6.10 11.59 -0.32
CA ASP A 415 6.04 11.78 1.13
C ASP A 415 4.97 10.92 1.82
N SER A 416 3.94 10.47 1.09
CA SER A 416 2.92 9.55 1.59
C SER A 416 3.35 8.08 1.59
N GLY A 417 4.57 7.76 1.14
CA GLY A 417 5.09 6.40 1.06
C GLY A 417 4.54 5.59 -0.12
N GLU A 418 3.81 6.23 -1.03
CA GLU A 418 3.35 5.58 -2.25
C GLU A 418 4.45 5.57 -3.30
N ASN A 419 4.69 4.39 -3.86
CA ASN A 419 5.55 4.25 -5.02
C ASN A 419 4.78 4.71 -6.26
N ILE A 420 5.20 5.82 -6.83
CA ILE A 420 4.70 6.31 -8.10
C ILE A 420 5.71 5.93 -9.17
N TYR A 421 5.22 5.27 -10.16
CA TYR A 421 6.02 4.93 -11.33
C TYR A 421 5.81 6.02 -12.38
N PRO A 422 6.86 6.76 -12.74
CA PRO A 422 6.75 7.88 -13.66
C PRO A 422 6.08 7.53 -14.98
N GLU A 423 6.31 6.33 -15.46
CA GLU A 423 5.77 5.80 -16.71
C GLU A 423 4.24 5.79 -16.75
N GLU A 424 3.60 5.60 -15.58
CA GLU A 424 2.14 5.65 -15.49
C GLU A 424 1.58 7.03 -15.64
N ILE A 425 2.34 7.99 -15.16
CA ILE A 425 1.97 9.40 -15.29
C ILE A 425 2.21 9.85 -16.72
N ASP A 426 3.30 9.41 -17.32
CA ASP A 426 3.63 9.74 -18.72
C ASP A 426 2.51 9.36 -19.68
N VAL A 427 1.83 8.23 -19.48
CA VAL A 427 0.70 7.79 -20.32
C VAL A 427 -0.42 8.84 -20.40
N TYR A 428 -0.69 9.55 -19.33
CA TYR A 428 -1.71 10.62 -19.34
C TYR A 428 -1.26 11.85 -20.14
N PHE A 429 0.04 11.98 -20.36
CA PHE A 429 0.66 13.09 -21.11
C PHE A 429 1.14 12.67 -22.50
N ASP A 430 0.73 11.51 -23.03
CA ASP A 430 1.17 11.01 -24.34
C ASP A 430 0.92 11.98 -25.51
N PHE A 431 -0.10 12.83 -25.39
CA PHE A 431 -0.34 13.90 -26.37
C PHE A 431 0.86 14.86 -26.51
N LEU A 432 1.76 14.92 -25.51
CA LEU A 432 2.98 15.74 -25.59
C LEU A 432 3.95 15.30 -26.69
N ASN A 433 3.83 14.08 -27.21
CA ASN A 433 4.58 13.63 -28.37
C ASN A 433 4.34 14.53 -29.61
N ASP A 434 3.14 15.10 -29.74
CA ASP A 434 2.79 15.98 -30.84
C ASP A 434 3.30 17.43 -30.64
N TYR A 435 3.49 17.83 -29.38
CA TYR A 435 3.79 19.24 -29.00
C TYR A 435 5.20 19.45 -28.47
N SER A 436 5.99 18.39 -28.26
CA SER A 436 7.34 18.49 -27.69
C SER A 436 8.34 17.66 -28.47
N SER A 437 9.62 17.91 -28.26
CA SER A 437 10.73 17.06 -28.72
C SER A 437 11.02 15.92 -27.73
N GLY A 438 10.38 15.93 -26.57
CA GLY A 438 10.48 14.91 -25.54
C GLY A 438 9.90 15.38 -24.21
N TYR A 439 9.39 14.45 -23.44
CA TYR A 439 8.89 14.68 -22.08
C TYR A 439 9.13 13.45 -21.23
N CYS A 440 9.13 13.61 -19.92
CA CYS A 440 9.03 12.53 -18.94
C CYS A 440 8.61 13.08 -17.58
N THR A 441 7.96 12.25 -16.79
CA THR A 441 7.79 12.50 -15.35
C THR A 441 8.95 11.89 -14.57
N ALA A 442 9.43 12.56 -13.53
CA ALA A 442 10.42 12.02 -12.60
C ALA A 442 10.22 12.59 -11.20
N GLY A 443 10.81 11.95 -10.20
CA GLY A 443 10.92 12.50 -8.86
C GLY A 443 11.99 13.58 -8.80
N TYR A 444 11.62 14.77 -8.31
CA TYR A 444 12.56 15.80 -7.98
C TYR A 444 12.14 16.51 -6.69
N GLN A 445 13.04 16.53 -5.70
CA GLN A 445 12.74 17.05 -4.35
C GLN A 445 11.48 16.42 -3.73
N ASP A 446 11.38 15.07 -3.80
CA ASP A 446 10.28 14.25 -3.30
C ASP A 446 8.90 14.59 -3.90
N GLN A 447 8.88 15.21 -5.08
CA GLN A 447 7.67 15.61 -5.78
C GLN A 447 7.59 15.03 -7.19
N VAL A 448 6.37 14.75 -7.63
CA VAL A 448 6.09 14.38 -9.01
C VAL A 448 6.30 15.59 -9.89
N THR A 449 7.30 15.51 -10.76
CA THR A 449 7.73 16.62 -11.61
C THR A 449 7.66 16.22 -13.08
N LEU A 450 7.02 17.03 -13.91
CA LEU A 450 6.99 16.87 -15.37
C LEU A 450 8.11 17.69 -16.00
N PHE A 451 8.93 17.03 -16.79
CA PHE A 451 9.98 17.62 -17.63
C PHE A 451 9.53 17.57 -19.07
N VAL A 452 9.57 18.68 -19.77
CA VAL A 452 9.13 18.77 -21.17
C VAL A 452 10.03 19.71 -21.97
N SER A 453 10.34 19.34 -23.21
CA SER A 453 10.99 20.24 -24.18
C SER A 453 9.96 20.61 -25.25
N PRO A 454 9.14 21.67 -25.01
CA PRO A 454 8.06 22.05 -25.92
C PRO A 454 8.60 22.62 -27.22
N LYS A 455 7.89 22.41 -28.32
CA LYS A 455 8.23 23.01 -29.64
C LYS A 455 8.14 24.53 -29.61
N ASP A 456 7.19 25.10 -28.86
CA ASP A 456 7.08 26.54 -28.60
C ASP A 456 7.46 26.81 -27.14
N TYR A 457 8.74 26.94 -26.88
CA TYR A 457 9.27 27.18 -25.56
C TYR A 457 8.96 28.58 -25.02
N ASP A 458 9.04 29.60 -25.91
CA ASP A 458 8.94 30.99 -25.47
C ASP A 458 7.53 31.35 -25.01
N ASN A 459 6.50 30.85 -25.70
CA ASN A 459 5.08 31.08 -25.37
C ASN A 459 4.40 29.89 -24.73
N PHE A 460 5.14 28.91 -24.21
CA PHE A 460 4.63 27.60 -23.78
C PHE A 460 3.40 27.69 -22.88
N GLU A 461 3.40 28.60 -21.90
CA GLU A 461 2.30 28.76 -20.93
C GLU A 461 1.01 29.32 -21.57
N GLU A 462 1.08 29.90 -22.74
CA GLU A 462 -0.06 30.44 -23.50
C GLU A 462 -0.62 29.42 -24.51
N THR A 463 0.06 28.27 -24.68
CA THR A 463 -0.33 27.27 -25.67
C THR A 463 -1.52 26.44 -25.22
N GLU A 464 -2.26 25.89 -26.19
CA GLU A 464 -3.28 24.89 -25.97
C GLU A 464 -2.71 23.62 -25.30
N CYS A 465 -1.48 23.27 -25.63
CA CYS A 465 -0.72 22.18 -25.00
C CYS A 465 -0.63 22.36 -23.48
N PHE A 466 -0.24 23.54 -23.01
CA PHE A 466 -0.15 23.81 -21.58
C PHE A 466 -1.53 23.78 -20.88
N ALA A 467 -2.56 24.31 -21.55
CA ALA A 467 -3.93 24.21 -21.05
C ALA A 467 -4.37 22.75 -20.91
N GLN A 468 -4.00 21.89 -21.87
CA GLN A 468 -4.29 20.47 -21.83
C GLN A 468 -3.50 19.76 -20.71
N ILE A 469 -2.22 20.08 -20.48
CA ILE A 469 -1.44 19.59 -19.33
C ILE A 469 -2.18 19.90 -18.02
N ARG A 470 -2.65 21.13 -17.84
CA ARG A 470 -3.38 21.52 -16.62
C ARG A 470 -4.68 20.75 -16.44
N LYS A 471 -5.43 20.54 -17.52
CA LYS A 471 -6.69 19.78 -17.51
C LYS A 471 -6.45 18.32 -17.13
N VAL A 472 -5.48 17.67 -17.75
CA VAL A 472 -5.08 16.29 -17.44
C VAL A 472 -4.63 16.20 -15.99
N ASN A 473 -3.72 17.07 -15.56
CA ASN A 473 -3.22 17.07 -14.18
C ASN A 473 -4.32 17.28 -13.13
N ALA A 474 -5.34 18.10 -13.43
CA ALA A 474 -6.47 18.29 -12.53
C ALA A 474 -7.28 17.01 -12.30
N GLY A 475 -7.35 16.13 -13.32
CA GLY A 475 -8.05 14.84 -13.27
C GLY A 475 -7.27 13.71 -12.61
N LEU A 476 -5.96 13.86 -12.38
CA LEU A 476 -5.13 12.82 -11.76
C LEU A 476 -5.45 12.65 -10.29
N PRO A 477 -5.27 11.44 -9.73
CA PRO A 477 -5.28 11.20 -8.30
C PRO A 477 -4.30 12.12 -7.57
N MET A 478 -4.61 12.49 -6.31
CA MET A 478 -3.81 13.47 -5.56
C MET A 478 -2.32 13.13 -5.47
N ASN A 479 -2.02 11.86 -5.25
CA ASN A 479 -0.67 11.33 -5.15
C ASN A 479 0.11 11.34 -6.49
N LYS A 480 -0.60 11.30 -7.62
CA LYS A 480 -0.02 11.29 -8.98
C LYS A 480 0.02 12.68 -9.62
N LYS A 481 -0.48 13.71 -8.93
CA LYS A 481 -0.47 15.07 -9.48
C LYS A 481 0.94 15.59 -9.67
N VAL A 482 1.19 16.10 -10.86
CA VAL A 482 2.37 16.89 -11.15
C VAL A 482 2.30 18.19 -10.35
N THR A 483 3.25 18.41 -9.47
CA THR A 483 3.35 19.61 -8.61
C THR A 483 4.25 20.67 -9.19
N LYS A 484 5.26 20.26 -9.97
CA LYS A 484 6.19 21.13 -10.70
C LYS A 484 6.29 20.68 -12.15
N LEU A 485 6.50 21.66 -13.03
CA LEU A 485 6.82 21.44 -14.43
C LEU A 485 8.08 22.23 -14.76
N TYR A 486 9.03 21.57 -15.41
CA TYR A 486 10.20 22.23 -15.99
C TYR A 486 10.13 22.16 -17.51
N ALA A 487 10.07 23.34 -18.16
CA ALA A 487 10.14 23.45 -19.60
C ALA A 487 11.58 23.76 -20.03
N PHE A 488 12.10 22.98 -20.98
CA PHE A 488 13.45 23.05 -21.49
C PHE A 488 13.43 23.59 -22.92
N ARG A 489 14.31 24.54 -23.22
CA ARG A 489 14.53 25.03 -24.59
C ARG A 489 15.21 23.96 -25.44
N ASP A 490 16.22 23.30 -24.87
CA ASP A 490 16.96 22.22 -25.52
C ASP A 490 16.28 20.87 -25.37
N PRO A 491 16.53 19.90 -26.26
CA PRO A 491 16.05 18.55 -26.10
C PRO A 491 16.50 17.92 -24.76
N LEU A 492 15.62 17.13 -24.16
CA LEU A 492 15.97 16.35 -22.98
C LEU A 492 17.02 15.29 -23.31
N PRO A 493 17.93 14.96 -22.37
CA PRO A 493 18.93 13.90 -22.59
C PRO A 493 18.26 12.55 -22.85
N ARG A 494 18.90 11.75 -23.69
CA ARG A 494 18.37 10.44 -24.11
C ARG A 494 19.33 9.32 -23.78
N THR A 495 18.78 8.15 -23.52
CA THR A 495 19.54 6.88 -23.39
C THR A 495 20.08 6.44 -24.75
N GLY A 496 20.98 5.46 -24.75
CA GLY A 496 21.47 4.84 -26.00
C GLY A 496 20.37 4.17 -26.84
N LYS A 497 19.19 3.94 -26.29
CA LYS A 497 17.98 3.42 -26.98
C LYS A 497 17.08 4.52 -27.51
N GLY A 498 17.43 5.80 -27.32
CA GLY A 498 16.65 6.95 -27.77
C GLY A 498 15.54 7.42 -26.83
N GLU A 499 15.32 6.76 -25.70
CA GLU A 499 14.36 7.18 -24.69
C GLU A 499 14.89 8.34 -23.86
N VAL A 500 14.00 9.18 -23.30
CA VAL A 500 14.41 10.25 -22.40
C VAL A 500 15.09 9.65 -21.16
N ALA A 501 16.31 10.11 -20.86
CA ALA A 501 17.12 9.63 -19.74
C ALA A 501 16.61 10.21 -18.39
N ARG A 502 15.45 9.76 -17.94
CA ARG A 502 14.73 10.22 -16.75
C ARG A 502 15.63 10.33 -15.51
N PHE A 503 16.51 9.35 -15.28
CA PHE A 503 17.42 9.30 -14.13
C PHE A 503 18.45 10.45 -14.12
N GLN A 504 18.62 11.17 -15.23
CA GLN A 504 19.54 12.32 -15.33
C GLN A 504 18.85 13.65 -15.05
N MET A 505 17.51 13.71 -14.96
CA MET A 505 16.78 14.97 -14.90
C MET A 505 17.14 15.83 -13.69
N ALA A 506 17.30 15.24 -12.52
CA ALA A 506 17.73 15.96 -11.32
C ALA A 506 19.09 16.63 -11.52
N LYS A 507 20.07 15.87 -12.05
CA LYS A 507 21.41 16.38 -12.34
C LYS A 507 21.41 17.47 -13.40
N VAL A 508 20.58 17.30 -14.44
CA VAL A 508 20.45 18.31 -15.53
C VAL A 508 19.92 19.63 -15.00
N LEU A 509 18.99 19.61 -14.04
CA LEU A 509 18.50 20.84 -13.39
C LEU A 509 19.57 21.53 -12.54
N GLU A 510 20.45 20.76 -11.89
CA GLU A 510 21.55 21.32 -11.09
C GLU A 510 22.64 21.95 -11.96
N GLU A 511 22.89 21.38 -13.15
CA GLU A 511 23.94 21.82 -14.06
C GLU A 511 23.50 22.89 -15.07
N ARG A 512 22.21 22.99 -15.39
CA ARG A 512 21.66 23.90 -16.40
C ARG A 512 20.74 24.93 -15.76
N THR A 513 21.19 26.17 -15.68
CA THR A 513 20.37 27.31 -15.24
C THR A 513 19.75 28.08 -16.42
N ASP A 514 20.38 28.05 -17.61
CA ASP A 514 19.91 28.76 -18.78
C ASP A 514 19.00 27.88 -19.67
N GLY A 515 17.92 28.46 -20.18
CA GLY A 515 16.97 27.77 -21.06
C GLY A 515 16.03 26.80 -20.33
N VAL A 516 15.88 26.94 -19.01
CA VAL A 516 14.94 26.14 -18.19
C VAL A 516 13.97 27.07 -17.47
N LYS A 517 12.67 26.83 -17.63
CA LYS A 517 11.60 27.54 -16.90
C LYS A 517 10.98 26.60 -15.89
N GLU A 518 10.94 26.97 -14.60
CA GLU A 518 10.15 26.30 -13.60
C GLU A 518 8.73 26.88 -13.57
N ILE A 519 7.73 26.02 -13.74
CA ILE A 519 6.31 26.40 -13.73
C ILE A 519 5.63 25.65 -12.59
N LYS A 520 5.11 26.38 -11.60
CA LYS A 520 4.36 25.80 -10.48
C LYS A 520 2.97 25.36 -10.96
N MET A 521 2.71 24.09 -10.89
CA MET A 521 1.39 23.53 -11.15
C MET A 521 0.53 23.71 -9.89
N LYS A 522 -0.25 24.81 -9.82
CA LYS A 522 -1.10 25.12 -8.66
C LYS A 522 -2.05 23.96 -8.37
N GLY A 523 -1.84 23.25 -7.26
CA GLY A 523 -2.90 22.55 -6.57
C GLY A 523 -3.92 23.57 -6.05
N ARG A 524 -5.22 23.28 -6.10
CA ARG A 524 -6.22 24.09 -5.39
C ARG A 524 -5.81 24.12 -3.91
N ASN A 525 -5.63 25.33 -3.37
CA ASN A 525 -5.67 25.51 -1.92
C ASN A 525 -7.04 24.99 -1.45
N VAL A 526 -7.04 23.99 -0.59
CA VAL A 526 -8.18 23.57 0.22
C VAL A 526 -8.10 24.34 1.51
#